data_4f374d3e738d38ec8e8a00d205a81c6d
#
_entry.id   4f374d3e738d38ec8e8a00d205a81c6d
#
_cell.length_a   1.000
_cell.length_b   1.000
_cell.length_c   1.000
_cell.angle_alpha   90.00
_cell.angle_beta   90.00
_cell.angle_gamma   90.00
#
_symmetry.space_group_name_H-M   'P 1'
#
loop_
_entity.id
_entity.type
_entity.pdbx_description
1 polymer ?
#
loop_
_entity_poly.entity_id
_entity_poly.type
_entity_poly.pdbx_seq_one_letter_code
_entity_poly.pdbx_strand_id
1 'polypeptide(L)'
;MTVTTEHDEMNLQYEAGRLIHYAKTGDVPKGFNGYEAGTSIVKKSVVMEFGKEGTWSWEKTVYPALSTEIHVHLDSTKFWDMGTPERLEQLEHFFNESGL
;
A
#
# COMPACT_ATOMS: atom_id res chain seq x y z
N MET A 1 -5.27 6.09 -3.26
CA MET A 1 -4.44 4.92 -2.83
C MET A 1 -4.83 3.71 -3.67
N THR A 2 -3.86 3.08 -4.29
CA THR A 2 -4.10 1.83 -5.02
C THR A 2 -3.91 0.66 -4.07
N VAL A 3 -4.89 -0.25 -4.06
CA VAL A 3 -4.94 -1.40 -3.15
C VAL A 3 -5.12 -2.68 -3.96
N THR A 4 -4.39 -3.70 -3.62
CA THR A 4 -4.55 -5.03 -4.19
C THR A 4 -5.02 -6.03 -3.14
N THR A 5 -5.79 -7.01 -3.57
CA THR A 5 -6.16 -8.18 -2.77
C THR A 5 -5.36 -9.43 -3.18
N GLU A 6 -4.48 -9.28 -4.17
CA GLU A 6 -3.69 -10.37 -4.77
C GLU A 6 -2.29 -10.52 -4.15
N HIS A 7 -2.10 -10.00 -2.95
CA HIS A 7 -0.87 -10.15 -2.18
C HIS A 7 -1.08 -11.13 -1.02
N ASP A 8 -0.04 -11.85 -0.65
CA ASP A 8 -0.09 -12.82 0.45
C ASP A 8 -0.12 -12.18 1.85
N GLU A 9 0.19 -10.89 1.93
CA GLU A 9 0.09 -10.11 3.16
C GLU A 9 -0.98 -9.03 3.00
N MET A 10 -1.60 -8.65 4.13
CA MET A 10 -2.55 -7.54 4.18
C MET A 10 -2.04 -6.50 5.17
N ASN A 11 -2.11 -5.23 4.83
CA ASN A 11 -1.65 -4.15 5.70
C ASN A 11 -2.68 -3.04 5.91
N LEU A 12 -3.88 -3.20 5.37
CA LEU A 12 -4.95 -2.22 5.56
C LEU A 12 -6.33 -2.87 5.56
N GLN A 13 -7.28 -2.12 6.10
CA GLN A 13 -8.70 -2.40 5.98
C GLN A 13 -9.35 -1.28 5.17
N TYR A 14 -10.13 -1.65 4.16
CA TYR A 14 -10.96 -0.70 3.41
C TYR A 14 -12.42 -1.15 3.44
N GLU A 15 -13.32 -0.18 3.29
CA GLU A 15 -14.76 -0.42 3.24
C GLU A 15 -15.40 0.69 2.42
N ALA A 16 -16.31 0.31 1.52
CA ALA A 16 -17.05 1.25 0.67
C ALA A 16 -16.13 2.22 -0.10
N GLY A 17 -14.99 1.75 -0.60
CA GLY A 17 -14.05 2.55 -1.37
C GLY A 17 -13.21 3.53 -0.54
N ARG A 18 -13.18 3.36 0.78
CA ARG A 18 -12.44 4.23 1.71
C ARG A 18 -11.50 3.43 2.59
N LEU A 19 -10.35 4.04 2.92
CA LEU A 19 -9.44 3.48 3.91
C LEU A 19 -10.06 3.61 5.30
N ILE A 20 -10.07 2.51 6.05
CA ILE A 20 -10.52 2.50 7.44
C ILE A 20 -9.33 2.47 8.38
N HIS A 21 -8.38 1.58 8.14
CA HIS A 21 -7.22 1.41 9.01
C HIS A 21 -6.01 0.94 8.21
N TYR A 22 -4.84 1.45 8.52
CA TYR A 22 -3.56 1.07 7.93
C TYR A 22 -2.56 0.72 9.02
N ALA A 23 -1.83 -0.39 8.83
CA ALA A 23 -0.76 -0.79 9.74
C ALA A 23 0.49 -1.16 8.92
N LYS A 24 1.52 -0.34 8.99
CA LYS A 24 2.75 -0.54 8.22
C LYS A 24 3.54 -1.77 8.69
N THR A 25 3.57 -2.00 10.00
CA THR A 25 4.30 -3.10 10.63
C THR A 25 3.54 -3.61 11.85
N GLY A 26 3.84 -4.83 12.28
CA GLY A 26 3.28 -5.43 13.49
C GLY A 26 2.18 -6.43 13.19
N ASP A 27 1.45 -6.79 14.25
CA ASP A 27 0.34 -7.73 14.14
C ASP A 27 -0.78 -7.13 13.32
N VAL A 28 -1.26 -7.89 12.33
CA VAL A 28 -2.36 -7.48 11.47
C VAL A 28 -3.67 -7.77 12.20
N PRO A 29 -4.49 -6.74 12.54
CA PRO A 29 -5.79 -6.96 13.14
C PRO A 29 -6.72 -7.78 12.24
N LYS A 30 -7.70 -8.44 12.85
CA LYS A 30 -8.77 -9.09 12.09
C LYS A 30 -9.52 -8.05 11.26
N GLY A 31 -9.88 -8.43 10.03
CA GLY A 31 -10.62 -7.58 9.13
C GLY A 31 -9.75 -6.82 8.13
N PHE A 32 -8.43 -6.94 8.21
CA PHE A 32 -7.56 -6.42 7.16
C PHE A 32 -7.80 -7.21 5.88
N ASN A 33 -8.09 -6.49 4.79
CA ASN A 33 -8.58 -7.08 3.54
C ASN A 33 -7.88 -6.55 2.30
N GLY A 34 -6.86 -5.74 2.43
CA GLY A 34 -6.11 -5.20 1.31
C GLY A 34 -4.66 -4.93 1.63
N TYR A 35 -3.87 -4.77 0.57
CA TYR A 35 -2.46 -4.40 0.64
C TYR A 35 -2.22 -3.15 -0.21
N GLU A 36 -1.53 -2.17 0.35
CA GLU A 36 -1.21 -0.94 -0.38
C GLU A 36 -0.14 -1.23 -1.43
N ALA A 37 -0.45 -0.91 -2.70
CA ALA A 37 0.43 -1.19 -3.83
C ALA A 37 1.51 -0.13 -4.06
N GLY A 38 1.61 0.87 -3.19
CA GLY A 38 2.66 1.89 -3.27
C GLY A 38 2.43 3.00 -4.28
N THR A 39 1.28 3.03 -4.94
CA THR A 39 0.94 4.05 -5.94
C THR A 39 -0.28 4.83 -5.50
N SER A 40 -0.19 6.15 -5.49
CA SER A 40 -1.29 7.02 -5.10
C SER A 40 -1.31 8.28 -5.93
N ILE A 41 -2.51 8.84 -6.10
CA ILE A 41 -2.69 10.21 -6.60
C ILE A 41 -3.01 11.08 -5.40
N VAL A 42 -2.25 12.15 -5.20
CA VAL A 42 -2.33 12.99 -4.02
C VAL A 42 -2.51 14.44 -4.45
N LYS A 43 -3.43 15.15 -3.80
CA LYS A 43 -3.58 16.58 -4.01
C LYS A 43 -2.32 17.30 -3.51
N LYS A 44 -1.85 18.27 -4.28
CA LYS A 44 -0.70 19.10 -3.89
C LYS A 44 -0.91 19.74 -2.51
N SER A 45 -2.13 20.16 -2.19
CA SER A 45 -2.47 20.75 -0.90
C SER A 45 -2.18 19.82 0.29
N VAL A 46 -2.35 18.51 0.12
CA VAL A 46 -2.04 17.53 1.15
C VAL A 46 -0.53 17.44 1.37
N VAL A 47 0.25 17.42 0.29
CA VAL A 47 1.71 17.42 0.39
C VAL A 47 2.21 18.68 1.10
N MET A 48 1.62 19.82 0.78
CA MET A 48 1.99 21.09 1.41
C MET A 48 1.60 21.16 2.88
N GLU A 49 0.48 20.57 3.26
CA GLU A 49 0.00 20.55 4.64
C GLU A 49 0.88 19.67 5.55
N PHE A 50 1.25 18.47 5.08
CA PHE A 50 2.00 17.49 5.86
C PHE A 50 3.51 17.55 5.66
N GLY A 51 3.97 18.20 4.59
CA GLY A 51 5.40 18.31 4.29
C GLY A 51 6.16 19.05 5.38
N LYS A 52 7.29 18.50 5.77
CA LYS A 52 8.17 19.08 6.77
C LYS A 52 9.62 18.68 6.53
N GLU A 53 10.55 19.43 7.10
CA GLU A 53 11.97 19.11 7.02
C GLU A 53 12.32 17.86 7.80
N GLY A 54 13.43 17.22 7.44
CA GLY A 54 13.94 16.03 8.11
C GLY A 54 13.33 14.74 7.59
N THR A 55 13.63 13.66 8.29
CA THR A 55 13.16 12.33 7.96
C THR A 55 11.84 12.03 8.68
N TRP A 56 10.85 11.62 7.91
CA TRP A 56 9.54 11.23 8.48
C TRP A 56 8.84 10.25 7.54
N SER A 57 7.86 9.53 8.08
CA SER A 57 7.13 8.52 7.33
C SER A 57 5.79 9.07 6.85
N TRP A 58 5.57 9.03 5.54
CA TRP A 58 4.30 9.36 4.92
C TRP A 58 3.18 8.47 5.46
N GLU A 59 3.40 7.16 5.49
CA GLU A 59 2.38 6.19 5.91
C GLU A 59 1.99 6.35 7.38
N LYS A 60 2.96 6.62 8.24
CA LYS A 60 2.70 6.79 9.68
C LYS A 60 2.08 8.13 10.03
N THR A 61 2.30 9.15 9.19
CA THR A 61 1.86 10.52 9.43
C THR A 61 0.53 10.83 8.75
N VAL A 62 0.44 10.56 7.46
CA VAL A 62 -0.69 11.00 6.62
C VAL A 62 -1.86 10.03 6.71
N TYR A 63 -1.61 8.74 6.64
CA TYR A 63 -2.70 7.76 6.60
C TYR A 63 -3.58 7.78 7.86
N PRO A 64 -3.04 7.81 9.08
CA PRO A 64 -3.90 7.95 10.26
C PRO A 64 -4.63 9.27 10.33
N ALA A 65 -4.00 10.37 9.88
CA ALA A 65 -4.61 11.70 9.92
C ALA A 65 -5.78 11.86 8.94
N LEU A 66 -5.68 11.27 7.76
CA LEU A 66 -6.70 11.37 6.72
C LEU A 66 -7.71 10.23 6.71
N SER A 67 -7.29 9.02 7.14
CA SER A 67 -8.17 7.84 7.31
C SER A 67 -9.26 7.73 6.22
N THR A 68 -10.53 7.88 6.60
CA THR A 68 -11.68 7.71 5.71
C THR A 68 -11.79 8.75 4.59
N GLU A 69 -10.96 9.79 4.59
CA GLU A 69 -10.86 10.74 3.47
C GLU A 69 -10.03 10.17 2.32
N ILE A 70 -9.29 9.09 2.55
CA ILE A 70 -8.49 8.43 1.51
C ILE A 70 -9.39 7.47 0.73
N HIS A 71 -9.54 7.75 -0.56
CA HIS A 71 -10.23 6.85 -1.48
C HIS A 71 -9.32 5.68 -1.85
N VAL A 72 -9.92 4.50 -1.92
CA VAL A 72 -9.23 3.26 -2.31
C VAL A 72 -9.65 2.89 -3.72
N HIS A 73 -8.65 2.69 -4.60
CA HIS A 73 -8.83 2.13 -5.92
C HIS A 73 -8.30 0.69 -5.91
N LEU A 74 -9.19 -0.26 -6.19
CA LEU A 74 -8.81 -1.68 -6.24
C LEU A 74 -8.19 -2.01 -7.58
N ASP A 75 -7.04 -2.68 -7.54
CA ASP A 75 -6.38 -3.23 -8.71
C ASP A 75 -6.22 -4.74 -8.51
N SER A 76 -6.76 -5.52 -9.43
CA SER A 76 -6.71 -6.99 -9.38
C SER A 76 -5.44 -7.58 -9.99
N THR A 77 -4.56 -6.76 -10.51
CA THR A 77 -3.27 -7.21 -11.06
C THR A 77 -2.39 -7.76 -9.94
N LYS A 78 -1.73 -8.87 -10.19
CA LYS A 78 -0.79 -9.45 -9.23
C LYS A 78 0.31 -8.45 -8.89
N PHE A 79 0.46 -8.15 -7.61
CA PHE A 79 1.51 -7.27 -7.11
C PHE A 79 2.77 -8.10 -6.78
N TRP A 80 3.92 -7.63 -7.29
CA TRP A 80 5.21 -8.26 -7.05
C TRP A 80 6.10 -7.32 -6.25
N ASP A 81 6.49 -7.76 -5.07
CA ASP A 81 7.43 -7.04 -4.20
C ASP A 81 8.83 -7.62 -4.41
N MET A 82 9.83 -6.75 -4.51
CA MET A 82 11.24 -7.17 -4.63
C MET A 82 12.10 -6.62 -3.48
N GLY A 83 11.49 -6.35 -2.35
CA GLY A 83 12.15 -5.78 -1.17
C GLY A 83 13.00 -6.75 -0.37
N THR A 84 12.97 -8.05 -0.70
CA THR A 84 13.82 -9.09 -0.09
C THR A 84 14.47 -9.95 -1.17
N PRO A 85 15.62 -10.62 -0.88
CA PRO A 85 16.25 -11.51 -1.86
C PRO A 85 15.31 -12.62 -2.37
N GLU A 86 14.49 -13.20 -1.51
CA GLU A 86 13.54 -14.24 -1.87
C GLU A 86 12.46 -13.70 -2.82
N ARG A 87 11.95 -12.52 -2.55
CA ARG A 87 10.93 -11.88 -3.39
C ARG A 87 11.48 -11.45 -4.74
N LEU A 88 12.72 -10.97 -4.77
CA LEU A 88 13.43 -10.66 -6.03
C LEU A 88 13.60 -11.92 -6.89
N GLU A 89 13.99 -13.03 -6.29
CA GLU A 89 14.13 -14.31 -6.98
C GLU A 89 12.79 -14.79 -7.57
N GLN A 90 11.70 -14.67 -6.82
CA GLN A 90 10.36 -14.98 -7.30
C GLN A 90 9.96 -14.12 -8.50
N LEU A 91 10.29 -12.84 -8.48
CA LEU A 91 10.00 -11.92 -9.57
C LEU A 91 10.81 -12.26 -10.82
N GLU A 92 12.10 -12.58 -10.68
CA GLU A 92 12.96 -13.04 -11.79
C GLU A 92 12.39 -14.31 -12.42
N HIS A 93 11.97 -15.23 -11.60
CA HIS A 93 11.35 -16.48 -12.06
C HIS A 93 10.08 -16.23 -12.86
N PHE A 94 9.22 -15.32 -12.37
CA PHE A 94 8.02 -14.92 -13.09
C PHE A 94 8.35 -14.33 -14.47
N PHE A 95 9.31 -13.43 -14.56
CA PHE A 95 9.71 -12.83 -15.84
C PHE A 95 10.29 -13.86 -16.82
N ASN A 96 11.10 -14.78 -16.34
CA ASN A 96 11.68 -15.84 -17.14
C ASN A 96 10.61 -16.79 -17.69
N GLU A 97 9.62 -17.17 -16.89
CA GLU A 97 8.51 -18.03 -17.31
C GLU A 97 7.55 -17.33 -18.28
N SER A 98 7.33 -16.03 -18.12
CA SER A 98 6.40 -15.27 -18.96
C SER A 98 7.01 -14.81 -20.28
N GLY A 99 8.30 -15.03 -20.51
CA GLY A 99 8.98 -14.64 -21.76
C GLY A 99 9.22 -13.13 -21.89
N LEU A 100 9.19 -12.42 -20.81
CA LEU A 100 9.46 -10.97 -20.77
C LEU A 100 10.93 -10.66 -20.54
#